data_c2fc4ed92830c3987bb1e7698bbb1ba2
#
_entry.id   c2fc4ed92830c3987bb1e7698bbb1ba2
#
_cell.length_a   1.000
_cell.length_b   1.000
_cell.length_c   1.000
_cell.angle_alpha   90.00
_cell.angle_beta   90.00
_cell.angle_gamma   90.00
#
_symmetry.space_group_name_H-M   'P 1'
#
loop_
_entity.id
_entity.type
_entity.pdbx_description
1 polymer ?
#
loop_
_entity_poly.entity_id
_entity_poly.type
_entity_poly.pdbx_seq_one_letter_code
_entity_poly.pdbx_strand_id
1 'polypeptide(L)'
;MFGTLPINVQVTPGAAWSDEWGLGQAIPLNKPFLKTKNITKVAQIGLIGYDQAQVSRNTSDNRIVDAFERLVPFYYVHAGGLQANYIDLKHDWNVFFKYEKEYRAEAHPKGTTIVFGVVYTFRIPKPVPGAPVTP
;
A
#
# COMPACT_ATOMS: atom_id res chain seq x y z
N MET A 1 -40.54 -29.85 -0.17
CA MET A 1 -39.98 -28.71 -0.87
C MET A 1 -39.56 -27.69 0.17
N PHE A 2 -38.32 -27.69 0.64
CA PHE A 2 -37.84 -26.76 1.66
C PHE A 2 -37.34 -25.53 0.92
N GLY A 3 -38.13 -24.45 0.97
CA GLY A 3 -37.70 -23.15 0.45
C GLY A 3 -36.59 -22.59 1.33
N THR A 4 -35.41 -22.45 0.79
CA THR A 4 -34.34 -21.66 1.41
C THR A 4 -34.75 -20.19 1.36
N LEU A 5 -35.20 -19.65 2.49
CA LEU A 5 -35.35 -18.21 2.64
C LEU A 5 -33.95 -17.57 2.51
N PRO A 6 -33.74 -16.59 1.61
CA PRO A 6 -32.49 -15.86 1.59
C PRO A 6 -32.35 -15.08 2.91
N ILE A 7 -31.50 -15.56 3.80
CA ILE A 7 -31.17 -14.82 5.01
C ILE A 7 -30.20 -13.71 4.57
N ASN A 8 -30.71 -12.52 4.40
CA ASN A 8 -29.88 -11.34 4.15
C ASN A 8 -29.33 -10.87 5.52
N VAL A 9 -28.10 -11.28 5.84
CA VAL A 9 -27.41 -10.88 7.06
C VAL A 9 -26.48 -9.72 6.73
N GLN A 10 -26.77 -8.56 7.30
CA GLN A 10 -25.91 -7.38 7.17
C GLN A 10 -24.96 -7.31 8.37
N VAL A 11 -23.68 -7.30 8.10
CA VAL A 11 -22.61 -7.10 9.11
C VAL A 11 -21.93 -5.78 8.81
N THR A 12 -21.88 -4.90 9.81
CA THR A 12 -21.09 -3.66 9.74
C THR A 12 -19.72 -3.92 10.34
N PRO A 13 -18.64 -3.84 9.55
CA PRO A 13 -17.28 -4.02 10.05
C PRO A 13 -16.93 -3.00 11.13
N GLY A 14 -16.18 -3.43 12.12
CA GLY A 14 -15.60 -2.55 13.12
C GLY A 14 -14.47 -1.71 12.52
N ALA A 15 -14.11 -0.64 13.23
CA ALA A 15 -12.96 0.19 12.85
C ALA A 15 -11.64 -0.56 13.05
N ALA A 16 -10.68 -0.29 12.18
CA ALA A 16 -9.32 -0.79 12.28
C ALA A 16 -8.34 0.38 12.26
N TRP A 17 -7.26 0.23 13.01
CA TRP A 17 -6.07 1.08 12.94
C TRP A 17 -5.05 0.41 12.04
N SER A 18 -4.37 1.21 11.23
CA SER A 18 -3.28 0.74 10.37
C SER A 18 -2.14 1.73 10.39
N ASP A 19 -0.93 1.23 10.52
CA ASP A 19 0.31 1.99 10.43
C ASP A 19 1.26 1.33 9.43
N GLU A 20 1.90 2.14 8.59
CA GLU A 20 2.90 1.70 7.63
C GLU A 20 4.24 2.34 7.97
N TRP A 21 5.31 1.57 7.92
CA TRP A 21 6.65 2.04 8.21
C TRP A 21 7.64 1.60 7.15
N GLY A 22 8.73 2.37 7.03
CA GLY A 22 9.80 2.02 6.11
C GLY A 22 11.10 2.71 6.44
N LEU A 23 12.20 2.01 6.22
CA LEU A 23 13.56 2.51 6.34
C LEU A 23 14.34 2.10 5.09
N GLY A 24 14.92 3.07 4.38
CA GLY A 24 15.62 2.78 3.14
C GLY A 24 16.83 3.67 2.88
N GLN A 25 17.69 3.19 1.97
CA GLN A 25 18.87 3.89 1.50
C GLN A 25 18.74 4.22 0.02
N ALA A 26 18.93 5.49 -0.33
CA ALA A 26 19.05 5.93 -1.72
C ALA A 26 20.51 5.90 -2.17
N ILE A 27 20.78 5.31 -3.32
CA ILE A 27 22.11 5.13 -3.90
C ILE A 27 22.12 5.75 -5.30
N PRO A 28 22.83 6.87 -5.51
CA PRO A 28 23.01 7.43 -6.85
C PRO A 28 23.83 6.47 -7.73
N LEU A 29 23.37 6.21 -8.95
CA LEU A 29 23.97 5.23 -9.87
C LEU A 29 24.89 5.86 -10.92
N ASN A 30 24.81 7.16 -11.16
CA ASN A 30 25.68 7.82 -12.14
C ASN A 30 27.01 8.24 -11.51
N LYS A 31 28.08 7.84 -12.15
CA LYS A 31 29.46 8.13 -11.74
C LYS A 31 29.99 9.41 -12.44
N PRO A 32 30.92 10.13 -11.79
CA PRO A 32 31.50 9.91 -10.49
C PRO A 32 30.59 10.49 -9.39
N PHE A 33 30.33 9.69 -8.39
CA PHE A 33 29.46 9.97 -7.25
C PHE A 33 29.77 11.29 -6.51
N LEU A 34 31.07 11.67 -6.47
CA LEU A 34 31.53 12.84 -5.70
C LEU A 34 31.68 14.13 -6.54
N LYS A 35 31.60 14.07 -7.88
CA LYS A 35 31.83 15.22 -8.76
C LYS A 35 30.62 15.63 -9.59
N THR A 36 29.55 14.85 -9.59
CA THR A 36 28.38 15.11 -10.43
C THR A 36 27.40 16.00 -9.69
N LYS A 37 27.24 17.23 -10.15
CA LYS A 37 26.20 18.14 -9.64
C LYS A 37 24.77 17.67 -9.96
N ASN A 38 24.61 16.78 -10.94
CA ASN A 38 23.30 16.32 -11.41
C ASN A 38 23.18 14.80 -11.25
N ILE A 39 22.43 14.39 -10.23
CA ILE A 39 22.03 12.99 -10.08
C ILE A 39 20.89 12.74 -11.07
N THR A 40 21.06 11.75 -11.96
CA THR A 40 20.05 11.39 -12.96
C THR A 40 19.45 10.01 -12.74
N LYS A 41 20.13 9.14 -12.00
CA LYS A 41 19.68 7.78 -11.71
C LYS A 41 19.89 7.45 -10.24
N VAL A 42 18.87 6.90 -9.61
CA VAL A 42 18.90 6.52 -8.20
C VAL A 42 18.31 5.13 -8.04
N ALA A 43 19.01 4.26 -7.32
CA ALA A 43 18.41 3.06 -6.75
C ALA A 43 18.06 3.31 -5.29
N GLN A 44 16.93 2.78 -4.85
CA GLN A 44 16.56 2.76 -3.44
C GLN A 44 16.28 1.32 -3.02
N ILE A 45 16.80 0.94 -1.88
CA ILE A 45 16.53 -0.36 -1.26
C ILE A 45 16.14 -0.10 0.18
N GLY A 46 15.12 -0.75 0.67
CA GLY A 46 14.62 -0.54 2.02
C GLY A 46 13.89 -1.72 2.61
N LEU A 47 13.74 -1.65 3.91
CA LEU A 47 12.83 -2.46 4.71
C LEU A 47 11.52 -1.71 4.83
N ILE A 48 10.42 -2.43 4.73
CA ILE A 48 9.07 -1.90 4.87
C ILE A 48 8.23 -2.85 5.71
N GLY A 49 7.13 -2.36 6.20
CA GLY A 49 6.16 -3.19 6.88
C GLY A 49 4.92 -2.42 7.23
N TYR A 50 3.94 -3.13 7.75
CA TYR A 50 2.74 -2.54 8.28
C TYR A 50 2.25 -3.30 9.51
N ASP A 51 1.55 -2.58 10.35
CA ASP A 51 0.85 -3.08 11.52
C ASP A 51 -0.62 -2.71 11.39
N GLN A 52 -1.51 -3.67 11.61
CA GLN A 52 -2.94 -3.45 11.55
C GLN A 52 -3.62 -4.12 12.75
N ALA A 53 -4.53 -3.40 13.38
CA ALA A 53 -5.29 -3.91 14.51
C ALA A 53 -6.75 -3.44 14.44
N GLN A 54 -7.66 -4.35 14.70
CA GLN A 54 -9.06 -4.00 14.88
C GLN A 54 -9.24 -3.29 16.25
N VAL A 55 -9.88 -2.13 16.23
CA VAL A 55 -10.06 -1.30 17.44
C VAL A 55 -11.52 -1.24 17.91
N SER A 56 -12.48 -1.66 17.09
CA SER A 56 -13.87 -1.81 17.50
C SER A 56 -14.48 -3.10 16.94
N ARG A 57 -15.52 -3.59 17.57
CA ARG A 57 -16.20 -4.83 17.15
C ARG A 57 -17.03 -4.62 15.89
N ASN A 58 -17.19 -5.70 15.14
CA ASN A 58 -18.24 -5.78 14.13
C ASN A 58 -19.61 -5.78 14.82
N THR A 59 -20.62 -5.27 14.14
CA THR A 59 -22.00 -5.25 14.61
C THR A 59 -22.93 -5.80 13.55
N SER A 60 -24.05 -6.39 13.97
CA SER A 60 -25.07 -6.89 13.04
C SER A 60 -26.47 -6.57 13.57
N ASP A 61 -27.39 -6.28 12.66
CA ASP A 61 -28.81 -6.13 12.98
C ASP A 61 -29.46 -7.45 13.40
N ASN A 62 -28.85 -8.57 13.03
CA ASN A 62 -29.29 -9.89 13.45
C ASN A 62 -28.68 -10.24 14.82
N ARG A 63 -29.53 -10.38 15.85
CA ARG A 63 -29.09 -10.65 17.23
C ARG A 63 -28.23 -11.90 17.39
N ILE A 64 -28.49 -12.94 16.59
CA ILE A 64 -27.74 -14.19 16.67
C ILE A 64 -26.32 -13.94 16.10
N VAL A 65 -26.23 -13.27 14.94
CA VAL A 65 -24.95 -12.92 14.31
C VAL A 65 -24.17 -11.96 15.19
N ASP A 66 -24.80 -10.94 15.76
CA ASP A 66 -24.14 -9.99 16.69
C ASP A 66 -23.59 -10.72 17.94
N ALA A 67 -24.31 -11.71 18.45
CA ALA A 67 -23.82 -12.53 19.56
C ALA A 67 -22.57 -13.35 19.18
N PHE A 68 -22.53 -13.91 17.96
CA PHE A 68 -21.34 -14.60 17.44
C PHE A 68 -20.17 -13.64 17.21
N GLU A 69 -20.41 -12.46 16.63
CA GLU A 69 -19.36 -11.43 16.42
C GLU A 69 -18.71 -10.96 17.72
N ARG A 70 -19.47 -10.98 18.83
CA ARG A 70 -18.92 -10.67 20.17
C ARG A 70 -17.94 -11.73 20.69
N LEU A 71 -18.01 -12.94 20.18
CA LEU A 71 -17.11 -14.04 20.55
C LEU A 71 -15.86 -14.07 19.68
N VAL A 72 -15.86 -13.39 18.52
CA VAL A 72 -14.68 -13.31 17.64
C VAL A 72 -13.64 -12.39 18.28
N PRO A 73 -12.39 -12.84 18.47
CA PRO A 73 -11.33 -11.99 18.98
C PRO A 73 -11.01 -10.89 17.95
N PHE A 74 -10.52 -9.75 18.43
CA PHE A 74 -10.00 -8.71 17.57
C PHE A 74 -8.84 -9.26 16.75
N TYR A 75 -8.83 -8.90 15.46
CA TYR A 75 -7.72 -9.28 14.61
C TYR A 75 -6.57 -8.29 14.77
N TYR A 76 -5.37 -8.81 14.61
CA TYR A 76 -4.19 -8.00 14.36
C TYR A 76 -3.26 -8.70 13.37
N VAL A 77 -2.52 -7.90 12.62
CA VAL A 77 -1.59 -8.36 11.59
C VAL A 77 -0.31 -7.55 11.71
N HIS A 78 0.81 -8.24 11.62
CA HIS A 78 2.12 -7.63 11.48
C HIS A 78 2.80 -8.16 10.22
N ALA A 79 3.26 -7.28 9.36
CA ALA A 79 3.97 -7.62 8.14
C ALA A 79 5.31 -6.91 8.06
N GLY A 80 6.23 -7.57 7.38
CA GLY A 80 7.53 -7.01 7.07
C GLY A 80 8.02 -7.48 5.71
N GLY A 81 8.87 -6.68 5.09
CA GLY A 81 9.28 -6.96 3.73
C GLY A 81 10.39 -6.07 3.22
N LEU A 82 10.56 -6.12 1.91
CA LEU A 82 11.59 -5.40 1.16
C LEU A 82 10.95 -4.53 0.09
N GLN A 83 11.53 -3.37 -0.14
CA GLN A 83 11.20 -2.51 -1.26
C GLN A 83 12.47 -2.15 -2.02
N ALA A 84 12.39 -2.18 -3.36
CA ALA A 84 13.41 -1.70 -4.26
C ALA A 84 12.80 -0.76 -5.29
N ASN A 85 13.43 0.40 -5.52
CA ASN A 85 13.02 1.36 -6.53
C ASN A 85 14.21 1.68 -7.42
N TYR A 86 13.96 1.86 -8.72
CA TYR A 86 14.87 2.45 -9.68
C TYR A 86 14.23 3.70 -10.27
N ILE A 87 14.89 4.83 -10.13
CA ILE A 87 14.41 6.13 -10.57
C ILE A 87 15.38 6.68 -11.63
N ASP A 88 14.88 6.91 -12.84
CA ASP A 88 15.60 7.63 -13.90
C ASP A 88 14.99 9.03 -14.07
N LEU A 89 15.64 10.01 -13.45
CA LEU A 89 15.21 11.41 -13.47
C LEU A 89 15.39 12.08 -14.85
N LYS A 90 16.23 11.51 -15.73
CA LYS A 90 16.44 12.03 -17.08
C LYS A 90 15.29 11.67 -18.01
N HIS A 91 14.75 10.48 -17.84
CA HIS A 91 13.69 9.95 -18.69
C HIS A 91 12.33 9.90 -17.99
N ASP A 92 12.26 10.43 -16.77
CA ASP A 92 11.03 10.51 -15.95
C ASP A 92 10.41 9.15 -15.65
N TRP A 93 11.25 8.14 -15.41
CA TRP A 93 10.85 6.78 -15.09
C TRP A 93 11.07 6.45 -13.62
N ASN A 94 10.10 5.72 -13.05
CA ASN A 94 10.25 5.05 -11.76
C ASN A 94 9.72 3.61 -11.89
N VAL A 95 10.58 2.66 -11.59
CA VAL A 95 10.23 1.24 -11.51
C VAL A 95 10.37 0.81 -10.05
N PHE A 96 9.35 0.18 -9.51
CA PHE A 96 9.41 -0.27 -8.13
C PHE A 96 8.93 -1.72 -7.96
N PHE A 97 9.49 -2.35 -6.96
CA PHE A 97 9.14 -3.67 -6.48
C PHE A 97 8.96 -3.63 -4.97
N LYS A 98 7.89 -4.24 -4.48
CA LYS A 98 7.57 -4.35 -3.05
C LYS A 98 7.21 -5.81 -2.77
N TYR A 99 7.80 -6.37 -1.72
CA TYR A 99 7.49 -7.69 -1.18
C TYR A 99 7.23 -7.55 0.31
N GLU A 100 6.09 -8.01 0.78
CA GLU A 100 5.72 -8.04 2.20
C GLU A 100 5.14 -9.39 2.57
N LYS A 101 5.51 -9.87 3.73
CA LYS A 101 4.99 -11.11 4.30
C LYS A 101 4.44 -10.86 5.69
N GLU A 102 3.22 -11.28 5.91
CA GLU A 102 2.61 -11.29 7.23
C GLU A 102 3.23 -12.43 8.06
N TYR A 103 4.00 -12.08 9.07
CA TYR A 103 4.66 -13.05 9.94
C TYR A 103 3.82 -13.35 11.18
N ARG A 104 2.96 -12.42 11.60
CA ARG A 104 2.04 -12.60 12.72
C ARG A 104 0.65 -12.10 12.35
N ALA A 105 -0.34 -12.97 12.51
CA ALA A 105 -1.76 -12.63 12.33
C ALA A 105 -2.58 -13.45 13.31
N GLU A 106 -3.54 -12.83 13.99
CA GLU A 106 -4.56 -13.47 14.81
C GLU A 106 -5.94 -13.11 14.27
N ALA A 107 -6.84 -14.08 14.26
CA ALA A 107 -8.18 -13.99 13.69
C ALA A 107 -8.20 -13.51 12.21
N HIS A 108 -7.07 -13.67 11.50
CA HIS A 108 -6.88 -13.29 10.10
C HIS A 108 -5.94 -14.28 9.41
N PRO A 109 -6.21 -14.75 8.18
CA PRO A 109 -5.28 -15.59 7.45
C PRO A 109 -4.01 -14.81 7.08
N LYS A 110 -2.84 -15.43 7.24
CA LYS A 110 -1.55 -14.83 6.86
C LYS A 110 -1.43 -14.75 5.35
N GLY A 111 -0.99 -13.59 4.87
CA GLY A 111 -0.81 -13.30 3.46
C GLY A 111 0.63 -12.97 3.06
N THR A 112 0.84 -12.89 1.77
CA THR A 112 2.06 -12.36 1.16
C THR A 112 1.63 -11.40 0.05
N THR A 113 2.18 -10.19 0.07
CA THR A 113 1.91 -9.15 -0.92
C THR A 113 3.14 -8.95 -1.79
N ILE A 114 2.96 -9.03 -3.11
CA ILE A 114 3.98 -8.69 -4.09
C ILE A 114 3.40 -7.62 -4.99
N VAL A 115 4.10 -6.49 -5.09
CA VAL A 115 3.71 -5.38 -5.96
C VAL A 115 4.88 -5.05 -6.88
N PHE A 116 4.58 -4.94 -8.17
CA PHE A 116 5.49 -4.42 -9.17
C PHE A 116 4.78 -3.29 -9.90
N GLY A 117 5.49 -2.19 -10.15
CA GLY A 117 4.91 -1.07 -10.86
C GLY A 117 5.95 -0.25 -11.61
N VAL A 118 5.45 0.44 -12.63
CA VAL A 118 6.19 1.39 -13.44
C VAL A 118 5.40 2.69 -13.46
N VAL A 119 6.06 3.79 -13.12
CA VAL A 119 5.50 5.13 -13.19
C VAL A 119 6.27 5.93 -14.22
N TYR A 120 5.56 6.58 -15.11
CA TYR A 120 6.13 7.52 -16.07
C TYR A 120 5.49 8.89 -15.89
N THR A 121 6.31 9.93 -15.77
CA THR A 121 5.83 11.30 -15.58
C THR A 121 5.86 12.05 -16.91
N PHE A 122 4.70 12.40 -17.43
CA PHE A 122 4.57 13.21 -18.65
C PHE A 122 4.87 14.68 -18.30
N ARG A 123 5.82 15.27 -19.01
CA ARG A 123 6.07 16.72 -18.91
C ARG A 123 5.05 17.45 -19.78
N ILE A 124 4.16 18.17 -19.16
CA ILE A 124 3.26 19.10 -19.89
C ILE A 124 4.13 20.28 -20.35
N PRO A 125 4.18 20.62 -21.66
CA PRO A 125 4.88 21.79 -22.13
C PRO A 125 4.34 23.03 -21.41
N LYS A 126 5.22 23.86 -20.85
CA LYS A 126 4.78 25.12 -20.27
C LYS A 126 4.16 25.99 -21.36
N PRO A 127 2.99 26.60 -21.14
CA PRO A 127 2.44 27.53 -22.10
C PRO A 127 3.45 28.64 -22.37
N VAL A 128 3.72 28.92 -23.62
CA VAL A 128 4.63 30.00 -24.03
C VAL A 128 3.99 31.31 -23.57
N PRO A 129 4.70 32.15 -22.76
CA PRO A 129 4.16 33.42 -22.36
C PRO A 129 3.89 34.29 -23.61
N GLY A 130 2.64 34.72 -23.81
CA GLY A 130 2.25 35.54 -24.94
C GLY A 130 1.67 34.79 -26.16
N ALA A 131 1.47 33.49 -26.12
CA ALA A 131 0.68 32.81 -27.14
C ALA A 131 -0.78 33.29 -27.08
N PRO A 132 -1.41 33.72 -28.20
CA PRO A 132 -2.80 34.14 -28.20
C PRO A 132 -3.68 32.93 -27.81
N VAL A 133 -4.57 33.14 -26.84
CA VAL A 133 -5.61 32.19 -26.48
C VAL A 133 -6.59 32.16 -27.63
N THR A 134 -6.53 31.18 -28.52
CA THR A 134 -7.57 30.97 -29.53
C THR A 134 -8.85 30.52 -28.80
N PRO A 135 -10.01 31.18 -29.07
CA PRO A 135 -11.28 30.88 -28.41
C PRO A 135 -11.83 29.48 -28.79
#